data_a96468451b6d053477c700209d87d1cb
#
_entry.id   a96468451b6d053477c700209d87d1cb
#
_cell.length_a   1.000
_cell.length_b   1.000
_cell.length_c   1.000
_cell.angle_alpha   90.00
_cell.angle_beta   90.00
_cell.angle_gamma   90.00
#
_symmetry.space_group_name_H-M   'P 1'
#
loop_
_entity.id
_entity.type
_entity.pdbx_description
1 polymer ?
#
loop_
_entity_poly.entity_id
_entity_poly.type
_entity_poly.pdbx_seq_one_letter_code
_entity_poly.pdbx_strand_id
1 'polypeptide(L)'
;MPRIIKNDSIIDDNWQVLTLAEGDTPESLRLPAEPALVPLAVWLARRDELIATQAPLGVWLDSHEGPEALAADSARFAVIGVNFPKFTDGRSYSNARLLRERYHYVGEIRALGDVLQDQLFYMRRCGIDAYALRGDKDIDKALAGLRVFSETYQAAADQPQPLFRRRIAREAA
;
A
#
# COMPACT_ATOMS: atom_id res chain seq x y z
N MET A 1 9.05 4.02 17.73
CA MET A 1 8.13 4.09 16.55
C MET A 1 8.30 2.81 15.78
N PRO A 2 7.25 2.24 15.18
CA PRO A 2 7.41 1.08 14.29
C PRO A 2 8.27 1.47 13.09
N ARG A 3 8.96 0.49 12.51
CA ARG A 3 9.76 0.67 11.29
C ARG A 3 9.08 -0.05 10.13
N ILE A 4 9.10 0.58 8.97
CA ILE A 4 8.61 -0.02 7.72
C ILE A 4 9.68 0.04 6.64
N ILE A 5 9.54 -0.77 5.61
CA ILE A 5 10.29 -0.58 4.37
C ILE A 5 9.46 0.33 3.48
N LYS A 6 10.09 1.40 2.97
CA LYS A 6 9.49 2.27 1.94
C LYS A 6 10.48 2.42 0.80
N ASN A 7 10.05 2.11 -0.42
CA ASN A 7 10.92 1.93 -1.57
C ASN A 7 12.05 0.91 -1.26
N ASP A 8 13.29 1.36 -1.21
CA ASP A 8 14.47 0.52 -0.93
C ASP A 8 15.15 0.88 0.40
N SER A 9 14.42 1.47 1.36
CA SER A 9 14.96 1.95 2.62
C SER A 9 14.07 1.61 3.80
N ILE A 10 14.68 1.38 4.96
CA ILE A 10 13.95 1.25 6.22
C ILE A 10 13.79 2.64 6.81
N ILE A 11 12.56 2.99 7.19
CA ILE A 11 12.22 4.29 7.79
C ILE A 11 11.40 4.09 9.06
N ASP A 12 11.43 5.08 9.94
CA ASP A 12 10.50 5.17 11.05
C ASP A 12 9.11 5.55 10.53
N ASP A 13 8.09 4.87 11.04
CA ASP A 13 6.71 5.10 10.63
C ASP A 13 5.97 5.94 11.68
N ASN A 14 5.47 7.08 11.27
CA ASN A 14 4.65 7.95 12.11
C ASN A 14 3.15 7.85 11.83
N TRP A 15 2.73 6.93 10.96
CA TRP A 15 1.33 6.70 10.66
C TRP A 15 0.70 5.71 11.63
N GLN A 16 -0.49 6.04 12.11
CA GLN A 16 -1.29 5.13 12.91
C GLN A 16 -2.31 4.41 12.03
N VAL A 17 -2.31 3.09 12.06
CA VAL A 17 -3.36 2.29 11.39
C VAL A 17 -4.52 2.13 12.36
N LEU A 18 -5.64 2.78 12.06
CA LEU A 18 -6.84 2.70 12.88
C LEU A 18 -7.71 1.52 12.43
N THR A 19 -8.30 0.84 13.39
CA THR A 19 -9.23 -0.28 13.16
C THR A 19 -10.50 -0.06 13.96
N LEU A 20 -11.62 -0.57 13.46
CA LEU A 20 -12.86 -0.65 14.21
C LEU A 20 -12.84 -1.91 15.07
N ALA A 21 -13.06 -1.77 16.38
CA ALA A 21 -13.26 -2.91 17.27
C ALA A 21 -14.66 -3.51 17.07
N GLU A 22 -14.87 -4.71 17.58
CA GLU A 22 -16.20 -5.33 17.56
C GLU A 22 -17.21 -4.46 18.33
N GLY A 23 -18.29 -4.10 17.65
CA GLY A 23 -19.33 -3.20 18.20
C GLY A 23 -19.09 -1.70 17.95
N ASP A 24 -17.93 -1.32 17.44
CA ASP A 24 -17.69 0.07 17.02
C ASP A 24 -18.45 0.41 15.75
N THR A 25 -18.85 1.70 15.64
CA THR A 25 -19.35 2.27 14.39
C THR A 25 -18.32 3.20 13.78
N PRO A 26 -18.38 3.45 12.46
CA PRO A 26 -17.48 4.39 11.81
C PRO A 26 -17.46 5.78 12.46
N GLU A 27 -18.61 6.22 12.98
CA GLU A 27 -18.79 7.51 13.63
C GLU A 27 -18.16 7.58 15.02
N SER A 28 -18.04 6.42 15.72
CA SER A 28 -17.47 6.36 17.07
C SER A 28 -15.94 6.41 17.06
N LEU A 29 -15.28 6.16 15.91
CA LEU A 29 -13.83 6.12 15.82
C LEU A 29 -13.21 7.49 16.13
N ARG A 30 -12.34 7.53 17.13
CA ARG A 30 -11.58 8.75 17.45
C ARG A 30 -10.42 8.92 16.47
N LEU A 31 -10.39 10.11 15.85
CA LEU A 31 -9.29 10.47 14.95
C LEU A 31 -8.18 11.13 15.75
N PRO A 32 -6.91 10.68 15.61
CA PRO A 32 -5.77 11.34 16.23
C PRO A 32 -5.43 12.66 15.49
N ALA A 33 -4.61 13.49 16.13
CA ALA A 33 -4.02 14.66 15.48
C ALA A 33 -2.85 14.29 14.55
N GLU A 34 -2.25 13.14 14.78
CA GLU A 34 -1.14 12.60 14.01
C GLU A 34 -1.65 11.95 12.70
N PRO A 35 -0.74 11.71 11.72
CA PRO A 35 -1.09 11.03 10.48
C PRO A 35 -1.75 9.65 10.74
N ALA A 36 -2.89 9.41 10.11
CA ALA A 36 -3.64 8.17 10.33
C ALA A 36 -4.16 7.54 9.03
N LEU A 37 -4.17 6.21 9.02
CA LEU A 37 -4.85 5.38 8.03
C LEU A 37 -6.18 4.94 8.62
N VAL A 38 -7.29 5.43 8.07
CA VAL A 38 -8.64 5.05 8.50
C VAL A 38 -9.18 3.89 7.65
N PRO A 39 -10.04 3.01 8.20
CA PRO A 39 -10.75 2.02 7.40
C PRO A 39 -11.61 2.68 6.32
N LEU A 40 -11.82 2.00 5.18
CA LEU A 40 -12.72 2.47 4.12
C LEU A 40 -14.11 2.83 4.65
N ALA A 41 -14.68 2.03 5.54
CA ALA A 41 -16.00 2.30 6.13
C ALA A 41 -16.06 3.65 6.85
N VAL A 42 -14.99 4.03 7.56
CA VAL A 42 -14.89 5.35 8.23
C VAL A 42 -14.80 6.48 7.23
N TRP A 43 -14.01 6.30 6.16
CA TRP A 43 -13.94 7.28 5.07
C TRP A 43 -15.31 7.51 4.43
N LEU A 44 -16.03 6.45 4.09
CA LEU A 44 -17.34 6.55 3.44
C LEU A 44 -18.39 7.21 4.34
N ALA A 45 -18.39 6.92 5.64
CA ALA A 45 -19.36 7.47 6.59
C ALA A 45 -19.07 8.93 6.97
N ARG A 46 -17.78 9.32 7.04
CA ARG A 46 -17.34 10.64 7.55
C ARG A 46 -16.57 11.46 6.52
N ARG A 47 -16.84 11.24 5.25
CA ARG A 47 -16.07 11.82 4.14
C ARG A 47 -15.91 13.34 4.24
N ASP A 48 -17.00 14.07 4.46
CA ASP A 48 -16.96 15.53 4.47
C ASP A 48 -16.22 16.09 5.69
N GLU A 49 -16.34 15.43 6.84
CA GLU A 49 -15.58 15.75 8.06
C GLU A 49 -14.08 15.51 7.83
N LEU A 50 -13.74 14.35 7.25
CA LEU A 50 -12.34 13.98 6.99
C LEU A 50 -11.68 14.87 5.93
N ILE A 51 -12.43 15.34 4.95
CA ILE A 51 -11.97 16.34 3.98
C ILE A 51 -11.66 17.69 4.66
N ALA A 52 -12.42 18.05 5.67
CA ALA A 52 -12.23 19.30 6.39
C ALA A 52 -11.04 19.26 7.38
N THR A 53 -10.53 18.08 7.71
CA THR A 53 -9.37 17.96 8.60
C THR A 53 -8.08 18.40 7.89
N GLN A 54 -7.17 19.06 8.63
CA GLN A 54 -5.88 19.47 8.10
C GLN A 54 -4.78 18.42 8.33
N ALA A 55 -5.05 17.38 9.12
CA ALA A 55 -4.09 16.31 9.35
C ALA A 55 -3.90 15.47 8.07
N PRO A 56 -2.67 14.99 7.81
CA PRO A 56 -2.44 14.04 6.72
C PRO A 56 -3.31 12.80 6.92
N LEU A 57 -4.13 12.49 5.92
CA LEU A 57 -5.06 11.39 5.95
C LEU A 57 -4.65 10.32 4.93
N GLY A 58 -4.74 9.08 5.36
CA GLY A 58 -4.72 7.90 4.51
C GLY A 58 -5.96 7.05 4.74
N VAL A 59 -6.19 6.15 3.84
CA VAL A 59 -7.27 5.16 3.93
C VAL A 59 -6.70 3.78 3.71
N TRP A 60 -7.26 2.76 4.34
CA TRP A 60 -6.89 1.40 4.02
C TRP A 60 -8.11 0.57 3.60
N LEU A 61 -7.86 -0.31 2.64
CA LEU A 61 -8.80 -1.26 2.08
C LEU A 61 -8.55 -2.65 2.67
N ASP A 62 -9.60 -3.30 3.16
CA ASP A 62 -9.49 -4.72 3.43
C ASP A 62 -9.47 -5.52 2.12
N SER A 63 -9.05 -6.77 2.18
CA SER A 63 -8.85 -7.59 0.98
C SER A 63 -10.11 -7.79 0.14
N HIS A 64 -11.31 -7.69 0.74
CA HIS A 64 -12.60 -7.80 0.05
C HIS A 64 -13.14 -6.46 -0.47
N GLU A 65 -12.50 -5.35 -0.13
CA GLU A 65 -12.89 -4.00 -0.54
C GLU A 65 -12.14 -3.59 -1.81
N GLY A 66 -12.87 -3.10 -2.80
CA GLY A 66 -12.27 -2.70 -4.07
C GLY A 66 -11.85 -1.22 -4.09
N PRO A 67 -10.80 -0.87 -4.84
CA PRO A 67 -10.31 0.50 -4.95
C PRO A 67 -11.26 1.45 -5.69
N GLU A 68 -12.29 0.93 -6.38
CA GLU A 68 -13.34 1.72 -7.03
C GLU A 68 -14.06 2.65 -6.06
N ALA A 69 -14.18 2.26 -4.78
CA ALA A 69 -14.78 3.08 -3.73
C ALA A 69 -13.98 4.36 -3.46
N LEU A 70 -12.70 4.41 -3.85
CA LEU A 70 -11.81 5.56 -3.67
C LEU A 70 -11.52 6.31 -4.97
N ALA A 71 -12.04 5.86 -6.11
CA ALA A 71 -11.64 6.35 -7.44
C ALA A 71 -11.70 7.88 -7.57
N ALA A 72 -12.77 8.51 -7.05
CA ALA A 72 -12.97 9.96 -7.12
C ALA A 72 -12.08 10.76 -6.15
N ASP A 73 -11.58 10.12 -5.09
CA ASP A 73 -10.88 10.79 -3.99
C ASP A 73 -9.43 10.34 -3.83
N SER A 74 -8.98 9.37 -4.63
CA SER A 74 -7.65 8.75 -4.45
C SER A 74 -6.51 9.78 -4.36
N ALA A 75 -6.56 10.83 -5.16
CA ALA A 75 -5.55 11.89 -5.16
C ALA A 75 -5.48 12.71 -3.84
N ARG A 76 -6.47 12.59 -2.96
CA ARG A 76 -6.50 13.26 -1.65
C ARG A 76 -5.67 12.54 -0.60
N PHE A 77 -5.44 11.25 -0.77
CA PHE A 77 -4.74 10.44 0.22
C PHE A 77 -3.23 10.49 -0.01
N ALA A 78 -2.48 10.76 1.06
CA ALA A 78 -1.03 10.62 1.02
C ALA A 78 -0.60 9.14 0.99
N VAL A 79 -1.40 8.29 1.64
CA VAL A 79 -1.18 6.84 1.74
C VAL A 79 -2.50 6.10 1.52
N ILE A 80 -2.47 5.07 0.68
CA ILE A 80 -3.54 4.06 0.60
C ILE A 80 -2.98 2.73 1.05
N GLY A 81 -3.52 2.21 2.16
CA GLY A 81 -3.19 0.89 2.68
C GLY A 81 -3.97 -0.21 1.94
N VAL A 82 -3.35 -1.35 1.73
CA VAL A 82 -3.99 -2.57 1.22
C VAL A 82 -3.70 -3.71 2.19
N ASN A 83 -4.75 -4.29 2.78
CA ASN A 83 -4.62 -5.28 3.83
C ASN A 83 -4.46 -6.70 3.27
N PHE A 84 -3.50 -7.43 3.81
CA PHE A 84 -3.30 -8.86 3.61
C PHE A 84 -3.68 -9.59 4.91
N PRO A 85 -4.94 -10.00 5.10
CA PRO A 85 -5.40 -10.55 6.39
C PRO A 85 -4.76 -11.90 6.71
N LYS A 86 -4.29 -12.61 5.69
CA LYS A 86 -3.54 -13.88 5.81
C LYS A 86 -2.72 -14.14 4.57
N PHE A 87 -1.68 -14.97 4.70
CA PHE A 87 -0.77 -15.34 3.60
C PHE A 87 -1.48 -15.81 2.32
N THR A 88 -2.56 -16.58 2.45
CA THR A 88 -3.29 -17.16 1.31
C THR A 88 -4.26 -16.19 0.64
N ASP A 89 -4.44 -14.99 1.17
CA ASP A 89 -5.35 -13.99 0.59
C ASP A 89 -4.60 -12.99 -0.30
N GLY A 90 -4.66 -13.22 -1.59
CA GLY A 90 -3.95 -12.42 -2.60
C GLY A 90 -4.77 -11.31 -3.25
N ARG A 91 -6.00 -11.03 -2.79
CA ARG A 91 -6.89 -10.04 -3.43
C ARG A 91 -6.29 -8.62 -3.45
N SER A 92 -5.56 -8.26 -2.42
CA SER A 92 -4.91 -6.95 -2.29
C SER A 92 -3.80 -6.68 -3.32
N TYR A 93 -3.23 -7.70 -3.95
CA TYR A 93 -2.35 -7.51 -5.11
C TYR A 93 -3.10 -6.87 -6.28
N SER A 94 -4.32 -7.33 -6.55
CA SER A 94 -5.15 -6.76 -7.62
C SER A 94 -5.58 -5.33 -7.28
N ASN A 95 -5.93 -5.06 -6.02
CA ASN A 95 -6.29 -3.73 -5.56
C ASN A 95 -5.14 -2.73 -5.78
N ALA A 96 -3.92 -3.09 -5.39
CA ALA A 96 -2.73 -2.26 -5.60
C ALA A 96 -2.48 -1.98 -7.09
N ARG A 97 -2.60 -3.02 -7.93
CA ARG A 97 -2.41 -2.88 -9.37
C ARG A 97 -3.46 -1.97 -10.01
N LEU A 98 -4.72 -2.12 -9.63
CA LEU A 98 -5.81 -1.25 -10.11
C LEU A 98 -5.60 0.19 -9.69
N LEU A 99 -5.14 0.45 -8.46
CA LEU A 99 -4.80 1.80 -8.00
C LEU A 99 -3.75 2.45 -8.92
N ARG A 100 -2.70 1.72 -9.30
CA ARG A 100 -1.66 2.25 -10.21
C ARG A 100 -2.13 2.37 -11.66
N GLU A 101 -2.66 1.29 -12.22
CA GLU A 101 -2.91 1.21 -13.67
C GLU A 101 -4.23 1.85 -14.09
N ARG A 102 -5.29 1.71 -13.29
CA ARG A 102 -6.62 2.19 -13.66
C ARG A 102 -6.94 3.57 -13.05
N TYR A 103 -6.58 3.77 -11.80
CA TYR A 103 -6.89 5.02 -11.08
C TYR A 103 -5.72 6.00 -11.04
N HIS A 104 -4.57 5.62 -11.61
CA HIS A 104 -3.37 6.45 -11.74
C HIS A 104 -2.92 7.08 -10.42
N TYR A 105 -3.14 6.36 -9.31
CA TYR A 105 -2.73 6.82 -8.00
C TYR A 105 -1.20 6.85 -7.90
N VAL A 106 -0.65 8.02 -7.57
CA VAL A 106 0.80 8.28 -7.50
C VAL A 106 1.34 8.35 -6.06
N GLY A 107 0.44 8.38 -5.05
CA GLY A 107 0.82 8.38 -3.64
C GLY A 107 1.36 7.03 -3.18
N GLU A 108 1.66 6.91 -1.89
CA GLU A 108 2.15 5.67 -1.29
C GLU A 108 1.07 4.58 -1.26
N ILE A 109 1.37 3.39 -1.77
CA ILE A 109 0.57 2.18 -1.54
C ILE A 109 1.28 1.32 -0.51
N ARG A 110 0.65 1.12 0.64
CA ARG A 110 1.22 0.42 1.79
C ARG A 110 0.60 -0.95 1.99
N ALA A 111 1.41 -2.01 1.99
CA ALA A 111 0.99 -3.33 2.43
C ALA A 111 0.87 -3.37 3.95
N LEU A 112 -0.27 -3.87 4.44
CA LEU A 112 -0.61 -4.03 5.86
C LEU A 112 -0.97 -5.48 6.15
N GLY A 113 -0.95 -5.88 7.43
CA GLY A 113 -1.41 -7.20 7.89
C GLY A 113 -0.32 -8.28 7.87
N ASP A 114 -0.61 -9.45 7.30
CA ASP A 114 0.32 -10.60 7.28
C ASP A 114 1.35 -10.48 6.14
N VAL A 115 2.19 -9.43 6.22
CA VAL A 115 3.22 -9.12 5.21
C VAL A 115 4.50 -9.87 5.53
N LEU A 116 4.92 -10.74 4.60
CA LEU A 116 6.11 -11.60 4.75
C LEU A 116 7.19 -11.25 3.71
N GLN A 117 8.43 -11.58 4.05
CA GLN A 117 9.62 -11.29 3.25
C GLN A 117 9.53 -11.79 1.79
N ASP A 118 9.05 -13.01 1.58
CA ASP A 118 8.96 -13.67 0.28
C ASP A 118 7.90 -13.05 -0.65
N GLN A 119 6.97 -12.28 -0.11
CA GLN A 119 5.93 -11.60 -0.88
C GLN A 119 6.39 -10.23 -1.41
N LEU A 120 7.38 -9.58 -0.80
CA LEU A 120 7.71 -8.18 -1.04
C LEU A 120 8.08 -7.89 -2.50
N PHE A 121 8.84 -8.79 -3.13
CA PHE A 121 9.19 -8.63 -4.55
C PHE A 121 7.94 -8.59 -5.44
N TYR A 122 6.98 -9.50 -5.23
CA TYR A 122 5.75 -9.52 -6.01
C TYR A 122 4.82 -8.36 -5.66
N MET A 123 4.78 -7.93 -4.40
CA MET A 123 4.07 -6.72 -3.98
C MET A 123 4.57 -5.49 -4.74
N ARG A 124 5.90 -5.32 -4.87
CA ARG A 124 6.50 -4.26 -5.69
C ARG A 124 6.03 -4.33 -7.14
N ARG A 125 6.03 -5.52 -7.74
CA ARG A 125 5.55 -5.74 -9.11
C ARG A 125 4.10 -5.29 -9.30
N CYS A 126 3.28 -5.40 -8.26
CA CYS A 126 1.89 -4.92 -8.26
C CYS A 126 1.74 -3.42 -7.96
N GLY A 127 2.85 -2.70 -7.70
CA GLY A 127 2.85 -1.25 -7.49
C GLY A 127 2.80 -0.82 -6.02
N ILE A 128 2.98 -1.75 -5.08
CA ILE A 128 3.16 -1.43 -3.65
C ILE A 128 4.59 -0.93 -3.44
N ASP A 129 4.75 0.16 -2.71
CA ASP A 129 6.02 0.83 -2.46
C ASP A 129 6.35 1.02 -0.98
N ALA A 130 5.43 0.63 -0.08
CA ALA A 130 5.68 0.60 1.37
C ALA A 130 5.16 -0.71 1.99
N TYR A 131 5.90 -1.24 2.98
CA TYR A 131 5.65 -2.56 3.55
C TYR A 131 5.74 -2.50 5.07
N ALA A 132 4.60 -2.63 5.75
CA ALA A 132 4.52 -2.81 7.19
C ALA A 132 4.59 -4.32 7.49
N LEU A 133 5.80 -4.80 7.76
CA LEU A 133 6.05 -6.21 8.02
C LEU A 133 5.39 -6.68 9.32
N ARG A 134 4.99 -7.94 9.34
CA ARG A 134 4.56 -8.61 10.57
C ARG A 134 5.67 -8.52 11.63
N GLY A 135 5.31 -8.17 12.87
CA GLY A 135 6.25 -7.78 13.92
C GLY A 135 7.26 -8.85 14.37
N ASP A 136 7.04 -10.13 14.00
CA ASP A 136 7.97 -11.24 14.26
C ASP A 136 9.05 -11.40 13.17
N LYS A 137 9.06 -10.55 12.14
CA LYS A 137 9.96 -10.66 11.00
C LYS A 137 11.12 -9.67 11.08
N ASP A 138 12.27 -10.14 10.58
CA ASP A 138 13.49 -9.35 10.48
C ASP A 138 13.39 -8.39 9.27
N ILE A 139 13.30 -7.10 9.54
CA ILE A 139 13.11 -6.07 8.51
C ILE A 139 14.33 -5.91 7.59
N ASP A 140 15.54 -6.14 8.11
CA ASP A 140 16.77 -6.03 7.32
C ASP A 140 16.88 -7.18 6.31
N LYS A 141 16.52 -8.41 6.71
CA LYS A 141 16.41 -9.54 5.81
C LYS A 141 15.30 -9.35 4.78
N ALA A 142 14.17 -8.77 5.20
CA ALA A 142 13.07 -8.51 4.31
C ALA A 142 13.42 -7.48 3.24
N LEU A 143 14.16 -6.43 3.58
CA LEU A 143 14.65 -5.45 2.61
C LEU A 143 15.52 -6.11 1.53
N ALA A 144 16.36 -7.06 1.90
CA ALA A 144 17.15 -7.84 0.94
C ALA A 144 16.25 -8.63 -0.04
N GLY A 145 15.08 -9.08 0.41
CA GLY A 145 14.10 -9.78 -0.40
C GLY A 145 13.56 -8.98 -1.59
N LEU A 146 13.55 -7.64 -1.50
CA LEU A 146 13.19 -6.78 -2.62
C LEU A 146 14.19 -6.81 -3.79
N ARG A 147 15.41 -7.28 -3.56
CA ARG A 147 16.51 -7.26 -4.53
C ARG A 147 16.91 -8.64 -5.02
N VAL A 148 16.03 -9.63 -4.87
CA VAL A 148 16.30 -11.04 -5.27
C VAL A 148 16.59 -11.17 -6.76
N PHE A 149 15.94 -10.35 -7.59
CA PHE A 149 16.15 -10.36 -9.03
C PHE A 149 16.69 -9.00 -9.50
N SER A 150 17.80 -9.04 -10.24
CA SER A 150 18.39 -7.85 -10.88
C SER A 150 17.60 -7.38 -12.10
N GLU A 151 16.91 -8.29 -12.78
CA GLU A 151 16.12 -8.02 -13.98
C GLU A 151 14.79 -8.79 -13.94
N THR A 152 13.74 -8.15 -14.47
CA THR A 152 12.43 -8.77 -14.62
C THR A 152 12.08 -8.91 -16.08
N TYR A 153 11.56 -10.06 -16.48
CA TYR A 153 11.22 -10.34 -17.89
C TYR A 153 9.95 -9.59 -18.33
N GLN A 154 8.86 -9.73 -17.57
CA GLN A 154 7.57 -9.15 -17.90
C GLN A 154 7.44 -7.70 -17.41
N ALA A 155 6.65 -6.91 -18.15
CA ALA A 155 6.18 -5.63 -17.69
C ALA A 155 5.27 -5.76 -16.47
N ALA A 156 5.31 -4.76 -15.57
CA ALA A 156 4.44 -4.65 -14.41
C ALA A 156 4.35 -3.18 -13.95
N ALA A 157 3.65 -2.91 -12.84
CA ALA A 157 3.44 -1.54 -12.38
C ALA A 157 4.75 -0.79 -12.06
N ASP A 158 5.75 -1.48 -11.52
CA ASP A 158 7.08 -0.94 -11.21
C ASP A 158 7.98 -0.77 -12.46
N GLN A 159 7.75 -1.56 -13.50
CA GLN A 159 8.54 -1.54 -14.73
C GLN A 159 7.64 -1.80 -15.95
N PRO A 160 7.13 -0.74 -16.59
CA PRO A 160 6.13 -0.88 -17.66
C PRO A 160 6.71 -1.41 -18.98
N GLN A 161 8.04 -1.40 -19.16
CA GLN A 161 8.67 -1.95 -20.35
C GLN A 161 9.22 -3.36 -20.13
N PRO A 162 8.85 -4.34 -20.94
CA PRO A 162 9.38 -5.71 -20.83
C PRO A 162 10.87 -5.76 -21.22
N LEU A 163 11.59 -6.77 -20.73
CA LEU A 163 13.04 -6.89 -20.87
C LEU A 163 13.51 -6.82 -22.31
N PHE A 164 12.83 -7.47 -23.24
CA PHE A 164 13.23 -7.49 -24.65
C PHE A 164 13.23 -6.08 -25.27
N ARG A 165 12.26 -5.23 -24.94
CA ARG A 165 12.21 -3.83 -25.41
C ARG A 165 13.32 -3.00 -24.78
N ARG A 166 13.62 -3.20 -23.49
CA ARG A 166 14.71 -2.51 -22.80
C ARG A 166 16.08 -2.87 -23.35
N ARG A 167 16.28 -4.12 -23.79
CA ARG A 167 17.53 -4.55 -24.45
C ARG A 167 17.70 -3.85 -25.80
N ILE A 168 16.67 -3.88 -26.66
CA ILE A 168 16.72 -3.20 -27.96
C ILE A 168 17.03 -1.70 -27.79
N ALA A 169 16.41 -1.02 -26.83
CA ALA A 169 16.67 0.39 -26.58
C ALA A 169 18.11 0.67 -26.10
N ARG A 170 18.73 -0.27 -25.35
CA ARG A 170 20.14 -0.14 -24.93
C ARG A 170 21.14 -0.38 -26.08
N GLU A 171 20.81 -1.24 -27.04
CA GLU A 171 21.64 -1.53 -28.20
C GLU A 171 21.57 -0.42 -29.26
N ALA A 172 20.50 0.39 -29.21
CA ALA A 172 20.29 1.51 -30.14
C ALA A 172 20.82 2.87 -29.63
N ALA A 173 21.32 2.94 -28.39
CA ALA A 173 21.83 4.15 -27.72
C ALA A 173 23.37 4.14 -27.70
#